data_a4f6da90dde27028cd82fdc55d095272
#
_entry.id   a4f6da90dde27028cd82fdc55d095272
#
_cell.length_a   1.000
_cell.length_b   1.000
_cell.length_c   1.000
_cell.angle_alpha   90.00
_cell.angle_beta   90.00
_cell.angle_gamma   90.00
#
_symmetry.space_group_name_H-M   'P 1'
#
loop_
_entity.id
_entity.type
_entity.pdbx_description
1 polymer ?
#
loop_
_entity_poly.entity_id
_entity_poly.type
_entity_poly.pdbx_seq_one_letter_code
_entity_poly.pdbx_strand_id
1 'polypeptide(L)'
;MVVNVGDMLQRLTNHVLPSTTHRVVNPPPERRGHSRYSMPFFLHPAPDFLIETLPSTITPDNPNRYPTPITAHDYLHERLVEIGLVKK
;
A
#
# COMPACT_ATOMS: atom_id res chain seq x y z
N MET A 1 11.95 -14.39 3.50
CA MET A 1 10.72 -13.67 3.11
C MET A 1 10.72 -12.29 3.74
N VAL A 2 10.36 -11.30 2.98
CA VAL A 2 10.23 -9.91 3.46
C VAL A 2 8.77 -9.50 3.37
N VAL A 3 8.24 -8.89 4.43
CA VAL A 3 6.87 -8.40 4.45
C VAL A 3 6.90 -6.87 4.51
N ASN A 4 6.22 -6.23 3.56
CA ASN A 4 6.12 -4.78 3.51
C ASN A 4 4.69 -4.34 3.77
N VAL A 5 4.53 -3.25 4.53
CA VAL A 5 3.23 -2.62 4.73
C VAL A 5 2.86 -1.87 3.45
N GLY A 6 1.66 -2.12 2.95
CA GLY A 6 1.14 -1.42 1.78
C GLY A 6 0.21 -0.27 2.14
N ASP A 7 -0.29 0.41 1.11
CA ASP A 7 -1.10 1.62 1.28
C ASP A 7 -2.43 1.36 1.98
N MET A 8 -3.04 0.19 1.76
CA MET A 8 -4.32 -0.13 2.41
C MET A 8 -4.16 -0.26 3.92
N LEU A 9 -3.09 -0.92 4.37
CA LEU A 9 -2.82 -1.07 5.79
C LEU A 9 -2.40 0.25 6.43
N GLN A 10 -1.65 1.08 5.69
CA GLN A 10 -1.33 2.44 6.13
C GLN A 10 -2.59 3.26 6.36
N ARG A 11 -3.54 3.19 5.42
CA ARG A 11 -4.80 3.91 5.52
C ARG A 11 -5.65 3.40 6.71
N LEU A 12 -5.79 2.08 6.81
CA LEU A 12 -6.58 1.46 7.89
C LEU A 12 -6.05 1.82 9.27
N THR A 13 -4.74 1.91 9.42
CA THR A 13 -4.08 2.18 10.70
C THR A 13 -3.74 3.66 10.91
N ASN A 14 -4.24 4.54 10.05
CA ASN A 14 -4.00 5.99 10.16
C ASN A 14 -2.51 6.32 10.29
N HIS A 15 -1.67 5.68 9.45
CA HIS A 15 -0.22 5.84 9.38
C HIS A 15 0.57 5.32 10.61
N VAL A 16 -0.09 4.61 11.54
CA VAL A 16 0.66 3.91 12.60
C VAL A 16 1.60 2.88 11.97
N LEU A 17 1.11 2.19 10.92
CA LEU A 17 1.94 1.32 10.09
C LEU A 17 2.13 2.01 8.73
N PRO A 18 3.24 2.70 8.50
CA PRO A 18 3.43 3.46 7.27
C PRO A 18 3.81 2.57 6.08
N SER A 19 3.33 2.94 4.89
CA SER A 19 3.76 2.35 3.63
C SER A 19 4.93 3.16 3.09
N THR A 20 6.12 2.57 3.14
CA THR A 20 7.33 3.25 2.71
C THR A 20 7.40 3.30 1.19
N THR A 21 7.57 4.49 0.64
CA THR A 21 7.78 4.66 -0.79
C THR A 21 9.10 4.01 -1.19
N HIS A 22 9.05 3.21 -2.23
CA HIS A 22 10.23 2.48 -2.70
C HIS A 22 10.15 2.27 -4.21
N ARG A 23 11.27 1.88 -4.78
CA ARG A 23 11.36 1.58 -6.21
C ARG A 23 12.35 0.46 -6.45
N VAL A 24 12.26 -0.16 -7.61
CA VAL A 24 13.23 -1.15 -8.05
C VAL A 24 14.37 -0.42 -8.75
N VAL A 25 15.61 -0.73 -8.34
CA VAL A 25 16.80 -0.15 -8.94
C VAL A 25 17.68 -1.26 -9.52
N ASN A 26 18.50 -0.89 -10.51
CA ASN A 26 19.45 -1.84 -11.07
C ASN A 26 20.51 -2.19 -10.02
N PRO A 27 20.95 -3.48 -9.97
CA PRO A 27 22.02 -3.87 -9.07
C PRO A 27 23.36 -3.26 -9.51
N PRO A 28 24.41 -3.35 -8.67
CA PRO A 28 25.75 -2.93 -9.07
C PRO A 28 26.19 -3.61 -10.37
N PRO A 29 27.08 -2.99 -11.19
CA PRO A 29 27.48 -3.55 -12.48
C PRO A 29 27.97 -4.99 -12.43
N GLU A 30 28.65 -5.39 -11.36
CA GLU A 30 29.17 -6.75 -11.19
C GLU A 30 28.05 -7.79 -11.03
N ARG A 31 26.81 -7.38 -10.75
CA ARG A 31 25.68 -8.28 -10.56
C ARG A 31 24.61 -8.19 -11.66
N ARG A 32 24.75 -7.24 -12.58
CA ARG A 32 23.72 -7.00 -13.61
C ARG A 32 23.54 -8.17 -14.57
N GLY A 33 24.57 -8.99 -14.75
CA GLY A 33 24.49 -10.17 -15.61
C GLY A 33 23.89 -11.40 -14.94
N HIS A 34 23.52 -11.31 -13.68
CA HIS A 34 22.98 -12.45 -12.91
C HIS A 34 21.47 -12.36 -12.79
N SER A 35 20.79 -13.49 -12.98
CA SER A 35 19.34 -13.58 -12.76
C SER A 35 19.01 -13.45 -11.29
N ARG A 36 17.91 -12.77 -10.99
CA ARG A 36 17.37 -12.67 -9.65
C ARG A 36 15.86 -12.85 -9.71
N TYR A 37 15.39 -13.92 -9.12
CA TYR A 37 13.96 -14.19 -9.08
C TYR A 37 13.29 -13.40 -7.97
N SER A 38 12.12 -12.84 -8.29
CA SER A 38 11.31 -12.11 -7.32
C SER A 38 9.85 -12.45 -7.57
N MET A 39 9.15 -12.86 -6.51
CA MET A 39 7.74 -13.24 -6.60
C MET A 39 6.97 -12.52 -5.51
N PRO A 40 6.54 -11.27 -5.78
CA PRO A 40 5.73 -10.54 -4.80
C PRO A 40 4.34 -11.16 -4.69
N PHE A 41 3.84 -11.21 -3.46
CA PHE A 41 2.47 -11.63 -3.17
C PHE A 41 1.75 -10.45 -2.51
N PHE A 42 0.77 -9.90 -3.21
CA PHE A 42 -0.02 -8.78 -2.69
C PHE A 42 -1.23 -9.33 -1.95
N LEU A 43 -1.28 -9.10 -0.64
CA LEU A 43 -2.42 -9.50 0.18
C LEU A 43 -3.43 -8.35 0.22
N HIS A 44 -4.65 -8.64 -0.24
CA HIS A 44 -5.72 -7.66 -0.27
C HIS A 44 -6.88 -8.08 0.63
N PRO A 45 -7.58 -7.13 1.27
CA PRO A 45 -8.88 -7.45 1.87
C PRO A 45 -9.89 -7.85 0.79
N ALA A 46 -11.03 -8.39 1.20
CA ALA A 46 -12.12 -8.62 0.25
C ALA A 46 -12.49 -7.32 -0.47
N PRO A 47 -12.88 -7.37 -1.75
CA PRO A 47 -13.17 -6.15 -2.52
C PRO A 47 -14.22 -5.24 -1.89
N ASP A 48 -15.20 -5.81 -1.22
CA ASP A 48 -16.28 -5.08 -0.55
C ASP A 48 -15.93 -4.67 0.89
N PHE A 49 -14.73 -5.01 1.37
CA PHE A 49 -14.30 -4.61 2.71
C PHE A 49 -14.16 -3.09 2.77
N LEU A 50 -14.82 -2.49 3.74
CA LEU A 50 -14.75 -1.04 3.95
C LEU A 50 -13.52 -0.69 4.77
N ILE A 51 -12.59 0.03 4.14
CA ILE A 51 -11.38 0.51 4.83
C ILE A 51 -11.75 1.77 5.57
N GLU A 52 -11.97 1.63 6.87
CA GLU A 52 -12.31 2.73 7.77
C GLU A 52 -11.23 2.83 8.82
N THR A 53 -10.74 4.05 9.06
CA THR A 53 -9.67 4.26 10.05
C THR A 53 -10.04 3.63 11.38
N LEU A 54 -9.13 2.79 11.91
CA LEU A 54 -9.35 2.17 13.21
C LEU A 54 -9.38 3.23 14.31
N PRO A 55 -10.45 3.30 15.13
CA PRO A 55 -10.55 4.34 16.17
C PRO A 55 -9.38 4.35 17.14
N SER A 56 -8.80 3.20 17.43
CA SER A 56 -7.66 3.08 18.34
C SER A 56 -6.39 3.77 17.82
N THR A 57 -6.34 4.08 16.52
CA THR A 57 -5.18 4.75 15.90
C THR A 57 -5.34 6.28 15.87
N ILE A 58 -6.49 6.79 16.25
CA ILE A 58 -6.78 8.22 16.28
C ILE A 58 -6.48 8.75 17.68
N THR A 59 -5.53 9.67 17.78
CA THR A 59 -5.12 10.30 19.03
C THR A 59 -5.01 11.79 18.83
N PRO A 60 -4.89 12.59 19.92
CA PRO A 60 -4.64 14.03 19.76
C PRO A 60 -3.39 14.35 18.95
N ASP A 61 -2.37 13.49 19.01
CA ASP A 61 -1.14 13.66 18.26
C ASP A 61 -1.21 13.08 16.85
N ASN A 62 -2.23 12.23 16.58
CA ASN A 62 -2.41 11.58 15.28
C ASN A 62 -3.88 11.64 14.87
N PRO A 63 -4.36 12.82 14.41
CA PRO A 63 -5.76 12.97 14.02
C PRO A 63 -6.12 12.08 12.83
N ASN A 64 -7.42 11.81 12.66
CA ASN A 64 -7.89 10.98 11.55
C ASN A 64 -7.55 11.62 10.21
N ARG A 65 -6.66 10.97 9.46
CA ARG A 65 -6.21 11.44 8.15
C ARG A 65 -7.14 11.03 7.02
N TYR A 66 -8.04 10.08 7.27
CA TYR A 66 -8.93 9.52 6.27
C TYR A 66 -10.37 9.50 6.80
N PRO A 67 -11.01 10.68 6.89
CA PRO A 67 -12.36 10.76 7.47
C PRO A 67 -13.44 10.09 6.63
N THR A 68 -13.17 9.87 5.32
CA THR A 68 -14.12 9.22 4.41
C THR A 68 -13.70 7.78 4.16
N PRO A 69 -14.47 6.77 4.61
CA PRO A 69 -14.15 5.37 4.31
C PRO A 69 -14.24 5.07 2.82
N ILE A 70 -13.51 4.02 2.40
CA ILE A 70 -13.50 3.58 1.01
C ILE A 70 -13.42 2.05 0.98
N THR A 71 -14.06 1.41 -0.01
CA THR A 71 -13.92 -0.04 -0.17
C THR A 71 -12.54 -0.39 -0.70
N ALA A 72 -12.09 -1.62 -0.42
CA ALA A 72 -10.79 -2.09 -0.92
C ALA A 72 -10.76 -2.07 -2.46
N HIS A 73 -11.88 -2.43 -3.10
CA HIS A 73 -11.99 -2.39 -4.56
C HIS A 73 -11.80 -0.96 -5.11
N ASP A 74 -12.51 0.00 -4.54
CA ASP A 74 -12.44 1.40 -4.99
C ASP A 74 -11.06 2.00 -4.73
N TYR A 75 -10.46 1.67 -3.61
CA TYR A 75 -9.12 2.16 -3.28
C TYR A 75 -8.07 1.60 -4.23
N LEU A 76 -8.14 0.31 -4.53
CA LEU A 76 -7.24 -0.31 -5.51
C LEU A 76 -7.40 0.33 -6.89
N HIS A 77 -8.65 0.56 -7.32
CA HIS A 77 -8.91 1.22 -8.59
C HIS A 77 -8.31 2.62 -8.63
N GLU A 78 -8.49 3.40 -7.56
CA GLU A 78 -7.93 4.74 -7.42
C GLU A 78 -6.40 4.71 -7.58
N ARG A 79 -5.73 3.76 -6.89
CA ARG A 79 -4.28 3.61 -6.99
C ARG A 79 -3.83 3.20 -8.39
N LEU A 80 -4.57 2.31 -9.04
CA LEU A 80 -4.24 1.89 -10.41
C LEU A 80 -4.40 3.03 -11.40
N VAL A 81 -5.39 3.90 -11.22
CA VAL A 81 -5.55 5.10 -12.05
C VAL A 81 -4.36 6.04 -11.84
N GLU A 82 -3.94 6.27 -10.60
CA GLU A 82 -2.81 7.16 -10.29
C GLU A 82 -1.52 6.72 -10.94
N ILE A 83 -1.26 5.41 -11.00
CA ILE A 83 -0.03 4.88 -11.60
C ILE A 83 -0.16 4.60 -13.10
N GLY A 84 -1.33 4.91 -13.69
CA GLY A 84 -1.54 4.84 -15.13
C GLY A 84 -1.86 3.47 -15.71
N LEU A 85 -2.15 2.47 -14.86
CA LEU A 85 -2.49 1.12 -15.33
C LEU A 85 -3.95 0.99 -15.76
N VAL A 86 -4.82 1.88 -15.26
CA VAL A 86 -6.24 1.91 -15.60
C VAL A 86 -6.61 3.32 -16.02
N LYS A 87 -7.37 3.45 -17.08
CA LYS A 87 -7.87 4.76 -17.52
C LYS A 87 -9.01 5.21 -16.63
N LYS A 88 -9.04 6.49 -16.40
CA LYS A 88 -10.05 7.13 -15.56
C LYS A 88 -11.47 7.04 -16.17
#